data_2633b50d5c44cf7040d44216567d5247
#
_entry.id   2633b50d5c44cf7040d44216567d5247
#
_cell.length_a   1.000
_cell.length_b   1.000
_cell.length_c   1.000
_cell.angle_alpha   90.00
_cell.angle_beta   90.00
_cell.angle_gamma   90.00
#
_symmetry.space_group_name_H-M   'P 1'
#
loop_
_entity.id
_entity.type
_entity.pdbx_description
1 polymer ?
#
loop_
_entity_poly.entity_id
_entity_poly.type
_entity_poly.pdbx_seq_one_letter_code
_entity_poly.pdbx_strand_id
1 'polypeptide(L)'
;MKRAIFPGSFDPLTSGHYDIINRGVTLFDELIIAIGVNDDKKYMFSLEERKKFIEDSFPDNPKIKVVTYTGLTVDFCTKNDVEFILRGLRNPADFEFEKAIAHTNRELSTIETVFLLTAASTSYISSSIVRDVIRNNGDYTKLVPKAVRVK
;
A
#
# COMPACT_ATOMS: atom_id res chain seq x y z
N MET A 1 -9.28 0.88 20.10
CA MET A 1 -9.39 0.42 18.71
C MET A 1 -7.99 0.39 18.09
N LYS A 2 -7.63 -0.72 17.50
CA LYS A 2 -6.34 -0.87 16.81
C LYS A 2 -6.49 -0.45 15.35
N ARG A 3 -5.91 0.69 15.01
CA ARG A 3 -5.91 1.22 13.64
C ARG A 3 -4.53 1.15 13.04
N ALA A 4 -4.46 0.69 11.81
CA ALA A 4 -3.23 0.68 11.03
C ALA A 4 -3.42 1.44 9.72
N ILE A 5 -2.31 2.00 9.23
CA ILE A 5 -2.23 2.59 7.91
C ILE A 5 -1.38 1.68 7.02
N PHE A 6 -1.78 1.50 5.79
CA PHE A 6 -0.96 0.89 4.75
C PHE A 6 -0.67 1.94 3.69
N PRO A 7 0.48 2.62 3.80
CA PRO A 7 0.81 3.73 2.90
C PRO A 7 1.47 3.25 1.62
N GLY A 8 1.26 3.98 0.55
CA GLY A 8 1.92 3.70 -0.74
C GLY A 8 1.43 4.62 -1.83
N SER A 9 2.06 4.51 -2.99
CA SER A 9 1.62 5.23 -4.19
C SER A 9 0.51 4.48 -4.94
N PHE A 10 0.53 3.16 -4.89
CA PHE A 10 -0.44 2.28 -5.55
C PHE A 10 -0.65 2.63 -7.02
N ASP A 11 0.42 2.58 -7.78
CA ASP A 11 0.43 3.02 -9.19
C ASP A 11 0.85 1.89 -10.15
N PRO A 12 0.01 0.87 -10.30
CA PRO A 12 -1.27 0.61 -9.65
C PRO A 12 -1.16 -0.31 -8.41
N LEU A 13 -2.29 -0.56 -7.78
CA LEU A 13 -2.45 -1.64 -6.80
C LEU A 13 -2.09 -2.98 -7.48
N THR A 14 -1.27 -3.78 -6.81
CA THR A 14 -0.84 -5.09 -7.34
C THR A 14 -1.44 -6.24 -6.56
N SER A 15 -1.29 -7.46 -7.08
CA SER A 15 -1.68 -8.66 -6.35
C SER A 15 -0.90 -8.85 -5.05
N GLY A 16 0.34 -8.34 -4.98
CA GLY A 16 1.11 -8.33 -3.75
C GLY A 16 0.49 -7.43 -2.68
N HIS A 17 0.12 -6.21 -3.05
CA HIS A 17 -0.62 -5.30 -2.15
C HIS A 17 -1.94 -5.93 -1.70
N TYR A 18 -2.68 -6.51 -2.64
CA TYR A 18 -3.97 -7.14 -2.37
C TYR A 18 -3.85 -8.25 -1.33
N ASP A 19 -2.83 -9.10 -1.46
CA ASP A 19 -2.56 -10.17 -0.50
C ASP A 19 -2.26 -9.63 0.90
N ILE A 20 -1.35 -8.66 1.00
CA ILE A 20 -0.97 -8.03 2.29
C ILE A 20 -2.18 -7.37 2.94
N ILE A 21 -3.00 -6.66 2.18
CA ILE A 21 -4.19 -5.99 2.71
C ILE A 21 -5.19 -7.01 3.25
N ASN A 22 -5.47 -8.08 2.51
CA ASN A 22 -6.42 -9.10 2.94
C ASN A 22 -5.98 -9.83 4.21
N ARG A 23 -4.68 -10.09 4.35
CA ARG A 23 -4.16 -10.72 5.55
C ARG A 23 -4.01 -9.73 6.70
N GLY A 24 -3.54 -8.53 6.39
CA GLY A 24 -3.29 -7.50 7.40
C GLY A 24 -4.56 -6.99 8.07
N VAL A 25 -5.64 -6.85 7.33
CA VAL A 25 -6.90 -6.32 7.87
C VAL A 25 -7.45 -7.18 9.00
N THR A 26 -7.12 -8.46 9.05
CA THR A 26 -7.55 -9.36 10.12
C THR A 26 -6.86 -9.08 11.46
N LEU A 27 -5.75 -8.36 11.44
CA LEU A 27 -4.95 -8.05 12.63
C LEU A 27 -5.40 -6.77 13.34
N PHE A 28 -6.20 -5.95 12.66
CA PHE A 28 -6.59 -4.63 13.15
C PHE A 28 -8.10 -4.46 13.14
N ASP A 29 -8.58 -3.49 13.91
CA ASP A 29 -9.99 -3.10 13.90
C ASP A 29 -10.33 -2.27 12.65
N GLU A 30 -9.33 -1.51 12.16
CA GLU A 30 -9.47 -0.70 10.95
C GLU A 30 -8.11 -0.65 10.23
N LEU A 31 -8.14 -0.81 8.91
CA LEU A 31 -6.97 -0.64 8.05
C LEU A 31 -7.25 0.51 7.07
N ILE A 32 -6.44 1.54 7.15
CA ILE A 32 -6.54 2.71 6.28
C ILE A 32 -5.50 2.54 5.16
N ILE A 33 -5.97 2.38 3.92
CA ILE A 33 -5.09 2.36 2.76
C ILE A 33 -4.90 3.81 2.34
N ALA A 34 -3.69 4.32 2.51
CA ALA A 34 -3.39 5.73 2.35
C ALA A 34 -2.51 5.97 1.13
N ILE A 35 -3.05 6.67 0.16
CA ILE A 35 -2.35 6.99 -1.07
C ILE A 35 -1.58 8.29 -0.85
N GLY A 36 -0.26 8.21 -0.88
CA GLY A 36 0.60 9.39 -0.78
C GLY A 36 0.52 10.22 -2.06
N VAL A 37 0.32 11.52 -1.89
CA VAL A 37 0.29 12.47 -2.98
C VAL A 37 1.61 13.23 -3.00
N ASN A 38 2.34 13.12 -4.10
CA ASN A 38 3.61 13.82 -4.31
C ASN A 38 3.57 14.47 -5.70
N ASP A 39 3.39 15.78 -5.73
CA ASP A 39 3.25 16.55 -6.97
C ASP A 39 4.53 16.53 -7.83
N ASP A 40 5.68 16.25 -7.23
CA ASP A 40 6.97 16.16 -7.95
C ASP A 40 7.16 14.81 -8.64
N LYS A 41 6.30 13.85 -8.38
CA LYS A 41 6.37 12.50 -8.95
C LYS A 41 5.37 12.33 -10.07
N LYS A 42 5.80 11.68 -11.16
CA LYS A 42 4.92 11.33 -12.27
C LYS A 42 4.32 9.94 -12.04
N TYR A 43 3.01 9.86 -12.17
CA TYR A 43 2.28 8.61 -12.02
C TYR A 43 1.71 8.14 -13.36
N MET A 44 1.60 6.83 -13.53
CA MET A 44 0.94 6.26 -14.71
C MET A 44 -0.57 6.46 -14.64
N PHE A 45 -1.16 6.31 -13.46
CA PHE A 45 -2.59 6.47 -13.25
C PHE A 45 -2.86 7.73 -12.44
N SER A 46 -3.99 8.38 -12.73
CA SER A 46 -4.41 9.53 -11.95
C SER A 46 -4.71 9.13 -10.51
N LEU A 47 -4.73 10.10 -9.61
CA LEU A 47 -5.08 9.85 -8.20
C LEU A 47 -6.47 9.23 -8.08
N GLU A 48 -7.42 9.71 -8.87
CA GLU A 48 -8.80 9.20 -8.91
C GLU A 48 -8.84 7.74 -9.35
N GLU A 49 -8.10 7.39 -10.41
CA GLU A 49 -8.02 6.02 -10.90
C GLU A 49 -7.40 5.10 -9.86
N ARG A 50 -6.30 5.51 -9.25
CA ARG A 50 -5.62 4.73 -8.21
C ARG A 50 -6.52 4.46 -7.02
N LYS A 51 -7.22 5.48 -6.57
CA LYS A 51 -8.18 5.38 -5.46
C LYS A 51 -9.33 4.42 -5.82
N LYS A 52 -9.88 4.58 -7.01
CA LYS A 52 -10.98 3.73 -7.49
C LYS A 52 -10.57 2.27 -7.60
N PHE A 53 -9.36 1.98 -8.09
CA PHE A 53 -8.85 0.61 -8.16
C PHE A 53 -8.84 -0.07 -6.78
N ILE A 54 -8.44 0.68 -5.76
CA ILE A 54 -8.41 0.16 -4.39
C ILE A 54 -9.83 -0.03 -3.86
N GLU A 55 -10.68 0.98 -3.98
CA GLU A 55 -12.06 0.90 -3.50
C GLU A 55 -12.82 -0.27 -4.14
N ASP A 56 -12.68 -0.43 -5.45
CA ASP A 56 -13.35 -1.50 -6.18
C ASP A 56 -12.76 -2.89 -5.90
N SER A 57 -11.55 -2.96 -5.37
CA SER A 57 -10.91 -4.23 -4.98
C SER A 57 -11.40 -4.74 -3.62
N PHE A 58 -11.96 -3.86 -2.79
CA PHE A 58 -12.43 -4.22 -1.44
C PHE A 58 -13.83 -3.67 -1.16
N PRO A 59 -14.84 -3.98 -2.02
CA PRO A 59 -16.12 -3.28 -1.97
C PRO A 59 -16.94 -3.55 -0.71
N ASP A 60 -16.74 -4.70 -0.06
CA ASP A 60 -17.62 -5.15 1.02
C ASP A 60 -16.91 -5.27 2.37
N ASN A 61 -15.75 -4.66 2.53
CA ASN A 61 -15.01 -4.74 3.77
C ASN A 61 -15.11 -3.44 4.58
N PRO A 62 -15.94 -3.40 5.64
CA PRO A 62 -16.15 -2.18 6.42
C PRO A 62 -14.93 -1.76 7.23
N LYS A 63 -13.94 -2.63 7.42
CA LYS A 63 -12.70 -2.33 8.12
C LYS A 63 -11.70 -1.57 7.25
N ILE A 64 -11.89 -1.56 5.93
CA ILE A 64 -10.96 -0.91 5.00
C ILE A 64 -11.48 0.47 4.64
N LYS A 65 -10.61 1.47 4.80
CA LYS A 65 -10.86 2.84 4.34
C LYS A 65 -9.76 3.25 3.40
N VAL A 66 -10.10 4.01 2.37
CA VAL A 66 -9.15 4.52 1.38
C VAL A 66 -9.10 6.03 1.48
N VAL A 67 -7.91 6.57 1.71
CA VAL A 67 -7.71 8.01 1.87
C VAL A 67 -6.49 8.45 1.05
N THR A 68 -6.37 9.75 0.86
CA THR A 68 -5.18 10.37 0.27
C THR A 68 -4.56 11.27 1.31
N TYR A 69 -3.24 11.43 1.26
CA TYR A 69 -2.54 12.31 2.20
C TYR A 69 -1.30 12.92 1.57
N THR A 70 -0.83 14.01 2.16
CA THR A 70 0.43 14.67 1.81
C THR A 70 1.29 14.79 3.05
N GLY A 71 2.59 14.98 2.86
CA GLY A 71 3.52 15.15 3.97
C GLY A 71 3.97 13.85 4.59
N LEU A 72 4.47 13.92 5.80
CA LEU A 72 4.98 12.77 6.52
C LEU A 72 3.87 11.80 6.95
N THR A 73 4.10 10.52 6.74
CA THR A 73 3.18 9.48 7.15
C THR A 73 2.88 9.52 8.65
N VAL A 74 3.89 9.76 9.48
CA VAL A 74 3.71 9.85 10.94
C VAL A 74 2.81 11.01 11.36
N ASP A 75 2.87 12.14 10.65
CA ASP A 75 2.00 13.28 10.94
C ASP A 75 0.54 12.92 10.65
N PHE A 76 0.29 12.24 9.54
CA PHE A 76 -1.03 11.74 9.23
C PHE A 76 -1.52 10.78 10.32
N CYS A 77 -0.66 9.86 10.76
CA CYS A 77 -1.01 8.90 11.80
C CYS A 77 -1.39 9.59 13.10
N THR A 78 -0.59 10.57 13.52
CA THR A 78 -0.86 11.33 14.75
C THR A 78 -2.20 12.05 14.68
N LYS A 79 -2.48 12.70 13.56
CA LYS A 79 -3.74 13.45 13.37
C LYS A 79 -4.97 12.56 13.31
N ASN A 80 -4.83 11.30 12.94
CA ASN A 80 -5.95 10.40 12.71
C ASN A 80 -6.02 9.24 13.72
N ASP A 81 -5.29 9.34 14.81
CA ASP A 81 -5.24 8.31 15.87
C ASP A 81 -4.88 6.92 15.33
N VAL A 82 -3.90 6.87 14.44
CA VAL A 82 -3.37 5.63 13.89
C VAL A 82 -2.14 5.21 14.68
N GLU A 83 -2.13 3.99 15.18
CA GLU A 83 -1.08 3.49 16.06
C GLU A 83 -0.03 2.65 15.34
N PHE A 84 -0.39 2.09 14.18
CA PHE A 84 0.46 1.12 13.46
C PHE A 84 0.61 1.48 12.00
N ILE A 85 1.79 1.20 11.46
CA ILE A 85 2.03 1.21 10.01
C ILE A 85 2.22 -0.24 9.59
N LEU A 86 1.42 -0.69 8.62
CA LEU A 86 1.56 -2.01 8.03
C LEU A 86 2.41 -1.90 6.77
N ARG A 87 3.41 -2.78 6.64
CA ARG A 87 4.26 -2.87 5.45
C ARG A 87 4.45 -4.32 5.04
N GLY A 88 4.53 -4.57 3.73
CA GLY A 88 4.89 -5.88 3.20
C GLY A 88 6.39 -5.98 2.95
N LEU A 89 6.96 -7.16 3.15
CA LEU A 89 8.36 -7.42 2.85
C LEU A 89 8.44 -8.53 1.80
N ARG A 90 9.14 -8.27 0.70
CA ARG A 90 9.33 -9.22 -0.39
C ARG A 90 10.69 -9.95 -0.31
N ASN A 91 11.71 -9.28 0.17
CA ASN A 91 13.08 -9.78 0.17
C ASN A 91 13.93 -9.07 1.25
N PRO A 92 15.15 -9.54 1.53
CA PRO A 92 16.01 -8.92 2.55
C PRO A 92 16.36 -7.47 2.27
N ALA A 93 16.48 -7.06 1.01
CA ALA A 93 16.77 -5.66 0.67
C ALA A 93 15.60 -4.74 1.05
N ASP A 94 14.35 -5.18 0.88
CA ASP A 94 13.18 -4.45 1.37
C ASP A 94 13.29 -4.25 2.89
N PHE A 95 13.67 -5.29 3.63
CA PHE A 95 13.76 -5.22 5.09
C PHE A 95 14.79 -4.18 5.53
N GLU A 96 15.97 -4.15 4.94
CA GLU A 96 17.00 -3.17 5.30
C GLU A 96 16.51 -1.74 5.10
N PHE A 97 15.85 -1.46 3.99
CA PHE A 97 15.28 -0.15 3.69
C PHE A 97 14.13 0.20 4.65
N GLU A 98 13.18 -0.71 4.80
CA GLU A 98 12.00 -0.50 5.64
C GLU A 98 12.33 -0.40 7.12
N LYS A 99 13.36 -1.13 7.58
CA LYS A 99 13.83 -1.08 8.95
C LYS A 99 14.28 0.33 9.35
N ALA A 100 15.05 0.98 8.48
CA ALA A 100 15.53 2.34 8.73
C ALA A 100 14.35 3.31 8.84
N ILE A 101 13.36 3.18 7.96
CA ILE A 101 12.15 4.00 7.99
C ILE A 101 11.36 3.75 9.27
N ALA A 102 11.20 2.49 9.67
CA ALA A 102 10.47 2.13 10.89
C ALA A 102 11.11 2.71 12.15
N HIS A 103 12.44 2.64 12.26
CA HIS A 103 13.16 3.27 13.36
C HIS A 103 12.99 4.80 13.37
N THR A 104 13.09 5.42 12.21
CA THR A 104 12.89 6.87 12.07
C THR A 104 11.48 7.28 12.49
N ASN A 105 10.47 6.54 12.04
CA ASN A 105 9.09 6.82 12.40
C ASN A 105 8.83 6.67 13.89
N ARG A 106 9.43 5.67 14.53
CA ARG A 106 9.31 5.49 15.98
C ARG A 106 9.98 6.63 16.75
N GLU A 107 11.09 7.14 16.25
CA GLU A 107 11.79 8.27 16.87
C GLU A 107 10.99 9.57 16.74
N LEU A 108 10.37 9.79 15.59
CA LEU A 108 9.56 10.98 15.35
C LEU A 108 8.20 10.97 16.06
N SER A 109 7.69 9.79 16.32
CA SER A 109 6.43 9.58 17.04
C SER A 109 6.47 8.20 17.71
N THR A 110 5.44 7.81 18.42
CA THR A 110 5.39 6.48 19.06
C THR A 110 4.79 5.41 18.14
N ILE A 111 4.75 5.66 16.83
CA ILE A 111 4.13 4.75 15.86
C ILE A 111 4.96 3.46 15.72
N GLU A 112 4.30 2.32 15.71
CA GLU A 112 4.93 1.02 15.52
C GLU A 112 4.70 0.51 14.12
N THR A 113 5.72 -0.10 13.49
CA THR A 113 5.59 -0.70 12.16
C THR A 113 5.47 -2.22 12.29
N VAL A 114 4.46 -2.77 11.63
CA VAL A 114 4.22 -4.21 11.56
C VAL A 114 4.54 -4.67 10.14
N PHE A 115 5.44 -5.66 10.04
CA PHE A 115 5.83 -6.22 8.76
C PHE A 115 5.14 -7.56 8.53
N LEU A 116 4.59 -7.74 7.34
CA LEU A 116 4.10 -9.03 6.87
C LEU A 116 4.93 -9.49 5.69
N LEU A 117 5.34 -10.75 5.73
CA LEU A 117 6.05 -11.34 4.62
C LEU A 117 5.06 -11.58 3.48
N THR A 118 5.42 -11.15 2.26
CA THR A 118 4.59 -11.40 1.08
C THR A 118 4.53 -12.90 0.77
N ALA A 119 3.42 -13.33 0.18
CA ALA A 119 3.30 -14.71 -0.28
C ALA A 119 4.34 -15.00 -1.36
N ALA A 120 4.85 -16.23 -1.42
CA ALA A 120 5.84 -16.61 -2.42
C ALA A 120 5.33 -16.38 -3.85
N SER A 121 4.04 -16.59 -4.09
CA SER A 121 3.40 -16.42 -5.39
C SER A 121 3.33 -14.95 -5.85
N THR A 122 3.49 -13.98 -4.95
CA THR A 122 3.40 -12.54 -5.27
C THR A 122 4.68 -11.77 -4.94
N SER A 123 5.68 -12.43 -4.38
CA SER A 123 6.90 -11.76 -3.88
C SER A 123 7.71 -11.06 -4.97
N TYR A 124 7.58 -11.47 -6.22
CA TYR A 124 8.27 -10.85 -7.36
C TYR A 124 7.52 -9.67 -7.95
N ILE A 125 6.26 -9.43 -7.54
CA ILE A 125 5.40 -8.39 -8.12
C ILE A 125 5.66 -7.05 -7.45
N SER A 126 5.89 -6.02 -8.28
CA SER A 126 5.95 -4.63 -7.85
C SER A 126 5.16 -3.76 -8.82
N SER A 127 4.75 -2.58 -8.39
CA SER A 127 4.08 -1.62 -9.29
C SER A 127 4.98 -1.24 -10.46
N SER A 128 6.30 -1.12 -10.24
CA SER A 128 7.27 -0.82 -11.32
C SER A 128 7.24 -1.89 -12.40
N ILE A 129 7.24 -3.16 -12.02
CA ILE A 129 7.15 -4.28 -12.97
C ILE A 129 5.82 -4.24 -13.72
N VAL A 130 4.72 -4.00 -13.02
CA VAL A 130 3.40 -3.90 -13.65
C VAL A 130 3.36 -2.78 -14.68
N ARG A 131 3.89 -1.60 -14.32
CA ARG A 131 3.95 -0.48 -15.27
C ARG A 131 4.78 -0.81 -16.51
N ASP A 132 5.90 -1.51 -16.32
CA ASP A 132 6.74 -1.91 -17.43
C ASP A 132 6.00 -2.88 -18.37
N VAL A 133 5.31 -3.86 -17.81
CA VAL A 133 4.49 -4.80 -18.58
C VAL A 133 3.40 -4.05 -19.38
N ILE A 134 2.73 -3.09 -18.75
CA ILE A 134 1.69 -2.28 -19.41
C ILE A 134 2.28 -1.50 -20.59
N ARG A 135 3.42 -0.83 -20.38
CA ARG A 135 4.08 -0.01 -21.43
C ARG A 135 4.48 -0.83 -22.64
N ASN A 136 4.80 -2.11 -22.42
CA ASN A 136 5.25 -3.02 -23.46
C ASN A 136 4.12 -3.93 -23.98
N ASN A 137 2.85 -3.57 -23.68
CA ASN A 137 1.67 -4.30 -24.13
C ASN A 137 1.62 -5.78 -23.70
N GLY A 138 2.21 -6.09 -22.56
CA GLY A 138 2.14 -7.43 -21.98
C GLY A 138 0.85 -7.66 -21.20
N ASP A 139 0.62 -8.89 -20.80
CA ASP A 139 -0.56 -9.25 -20.03
C ASP A 139 -0.35 -8.96 -18.54
N TYR A 140 -0.64 -7.73 -18.14
CA TYR A 140 -0.54 -7.28 -16.77
C TYR A 140 -1.65 -7.84 -15.87
N THR A 141 -2.73 -8.38 -16.45
CA THR A 141 -3.92 -8.80 -15.68
C THR A 141 -3.62 -9.91 -14.68
N LYS A 142 -2.54 -10.66 -14.90
CA LYS A 142 -2.08 -11.72 -13.99
C LYS A 142 -1.36 -11.17 -12.75
N LEU A 143 -1.04 -9.88 -12.75
CA LEU A 143 -0.22 -9.26 -11.70
C LEU A 143 -1.01 -8.33 -10.80
N VAL A 144 -2.29 -8.14 -11.10
CA VAL A 144 -3.14 -7.16 -10.42
C VAL A 144 -4.50 -7.77 -10.09
N PRO A 145 -5.22 -7.20 -9.09
CA PRO A 145 -6.62 -7.58 -8.84
C PRO A 145 -7.52 -7.29 -10.04
N LYS A 146 -8.66 -7.97 -10.08
CA LYS A 146 -9.62 -7.85 -11.20
C LYS A 146 -10.11 -6.42 -11.45
N ALA A 147 -10.19 -5.61 -10.41
CA ALA A 147 -10.64 -4.22 -10.51
C ALA A 147 -9.64 -3.30 -11.22
N VAL A 148 -8.36 -3.71 -11.29
CA VAL A 148 -7.32 -2.90 -11.93
C VAL A 148 -7.29 -3.23 -13.41
N ARG A 149 -7.81 -2.32 -14.21
CA ARG A 149 -7.84 -2.47 -15.68
C ARG A 149 -7.50 -1.14 -16.35
N VAL A 150 -6.62 -1.19 -17.32
CA VAL A 150 -6.27 -0.04 -18.16
C VAL A 150 -7.40 0.17 -19.17
N LYS A 151 -7.82 1.41 -19.34
CA LYS A 151 -8.85 1.78 -20.33
C LYS A 151 -8.21 2.05 -21.68
#